data_cd7f0967e5de3829559d0a7de57180f9
#
_entry.id   cd7f0967e5de3829559d0a7de57180f9
#
_cell.length_a   1.000
_cell.length_b   1.000
_cell.length_c   1.000
_cell.angle_alpha   90.00
_cell.angle_beta   90.00
_cell.angle_gamma   90.00
#
_symmetry.space_group_name_H-M   'P 1'
#
loop_
_entity.id
_entity.type
_entity.pdbx_description
1 polymer ?
#
loop_
_entity_poly.entity_id
_entity_poly.type
_entity_poly.pdbx_seq_one_letter_code
_entity_poly.pdbx_strand_id
1 'polypeptide(L)'
;ITPEEDRFLAAQLELARQFNLPVLVHTPHRDKIGGTKRTLAVIREVGIAENLVIIDHLNELTLPLVLDSDCWRGHSIYPNTKMSEQRMVALLQEYGSEKMVVNSAADWGISDPLKVPKTGQAMLAAGFSEAQVEQVLFHNPVDFFAQSGQLDKQLVSTPLPIDQRRQWQDNSALRGQEPVVK
;
A
#
# COMPACT_ATOMS: atom_id res chain seq x y z
N ILE A 1 -19.56 5.04 5.30
CA ILE A 1 -19.16 6.42 4.93
C ILE A 1 -20.34 7.33 5.23
N THR A 2 -20.14 8.38 6.04
CA THR A 2 -21.14 9.42 6.28
C THR A 2 -21.22 10.39 5.10
N PRO A 3 -22.28 11.23 5.00
CA PRO A 3 -22.37 12.25 3.95
C PRO A 3 -21.21 13.27 3.98
N GLU A 4 -20.64 13.54 5.18
CA GLU A 4 -19.50 14.42 5.35
C GLU A 4 -18.22 13.77 4.83
N GLU A 5 -17.95 12.52 5.23
CA GLU A 5 -16.79 11.73 4.74
C GLU A 5 -16.85 11.59 3.21
N ASP A 6 -18.03 11.37 2.66
CA ASP A 6 -18.26 11.27 1.22
C ASP A 6 -17.87 12.55 0.48
N ARG A 7 -18.31 13.71 0.99
CA ARG A 7 -17.95 15.01 0.44
C ARG A 7 -16.45 15.29 0.53
N PHE A 8 -15.81 14.94 1.65
CA PHE A 8 -14.37 15.11 1.80
C PHE A 8 -13.58 14.21 0.87
N LEU A 9 -13.99 12.95 0.73
CA LEU A 9 -13.37 12.02 -0.22
C LEU A 9 -13.49 12.56 -1.65
N ALA A 10 -14.68 12.99 -2.07
CA ALA A 10 -14.89 13.55 -3.39
C ALA A 10 -14.02 14.78 -3.65
N ALA A 11 -13.93 15.71 -2.67
CA ALA A 11 -13.11 16.91 -2.81
C ALA A 11 -11.60 16.59 -2.92
N GLN A 12 -11.10 15.60 -2.17
CA GLN A 12 -9.70 15.17 -2.26
C GLN A 12 -9.40 14.47 -3.60
N LEU A 13 -10.30 13.64 -4.08
CA LEU A 13 -10.17 12.99 -5.38
C LEU A 13 -10.23 14.01 -6.53
N GLU A 14 -11.10 15.02 -6.42
CA GLU A 14 -11.15 16.11 -7.40
C GLU A 14 -9.84 16.89 -7.45
N LEU A 15 -9.25 17.21 -6.30
CA LEU A 15 -7.95 17.86 -6.22
C LEU A 15 -6.84 16.98 -6.86
N ALA A 16 -6.83 15.71 -6.54
CA ALA A 16 -5.89 14.76 -7.13
C ALA A 16 -6.05 14.67 -8.66
N ARG A 17 -7.30 14.63 -9.15
CA ARG A 17 -7.61 14.65 -10.58
C ARG A 17 -7.08 15.89 -11.27
N GLN A 18 -7.27 17.09 -10.67
CA GLN A 18 -6.78 18.36 -11.22
C GLN A 18 -5.26 18.39 -11.37
N PHE A 19 -4.53 17.82 -10.43
CA PHE A 19 -3.07 17.80 -10.43
C PHE A 19 -2.46 16.51 -10.97
N ASN A 20 -3.28 15.59 -11.49
CA ASN A 20 -2.86 14.27 -11.98
C ASN A 20 -2.00 13.50 -10.95
N LEU A 21 -2.44 13.48 -9.71
CA LEU A 21 -1.72 12.84 -8.61
C LEU A 21 -2.26 11.43 -8.32
N PRO A 22 -1.37 10.46 -8.08
CA PRO A 22 -1.78 9.16 -7.54
C PRO A 22 -2.30 9.32 -6.10
N VAL A 23 -3.36 8.57 -5.78
CA VAL A 23 -4.07 8.65 -4.49
C VAL A 23 -4.13 7.29 -3.84
N LEU A 24 -3.85 7.23 -2.55
CA LEU A 24 -4.11 6.05 -1.73
C LEU A 24 -5.30 6.34 -0.84
N VAL A 25 -6.38 5.55 -1.00
CA VAL A 25 -7.64 5.73 -0.26
C VAL A 25 -7.76 4.63 0.79
N HIS A 26 -7.77 5.01 2.05
CA HIS A 26 -8.06 4.08 3.16
C HIS A 26 -9.56 3.78 3.22
N THR A 27 -9.92 2.52 3.10
CA THR A 27 -11.33 2.10 3.25
C THR A 27 -11.75 2.05 4.72
N PRO A 28 -13.03 2.33 5.04
CA PRO A 28 -13.53 2.33 6.40
C PRO A 28 -13.30 1.01 7.14
N HIS A 29 -13.06 1.08 8.44
CA HIS A 29 -12.87 -0.11 9.26
C HIS A 29 -14.19 -0.83 9.55
N ARG A 30 -15.27 -0.05 9.69
CA ARG A 30 -16.64 -0.54 9.83
C ARG A 30 -17.31 -0.59 8.47
N ASP A 31 -18.17 -1.57 8.26
CA ASP A 31 -18.87 -1.78 6.98
C ASP A 31 -17.93 -1.75 5.77
N LYS A 32 -16.92 -2.61 5.78
CA LYS A 32 -15.91 -2.66 4.72
C LYS A 32 -16.50 -2.85 3.33
N ILE A 33 -17.51 -3.68 3.18
CA ILE A 33 -18.16 -3.96 1.89
C ILE A 33 -18.86 -2.71 1.37
N GLY A 34 -19.72 -2.08 2.18
CA GLY A 34 -20.42 -0.85 1.81
C GLY A 34 -19.46 0.30 1.57
N GLY A 35 -18.45 0.45 2.45
CA GLY A 35 -17.40 1.44 2.31
C GLY A 35 -16.59 1.31 1.04
N THR A 36 -16.16 0.09 0.68
CA THR A 36 -15.42 -0.16 -0.57
C THR A 36 -16.28 0.13 -1.80
N LYS A 37 -17.55 -0.32 -1.82
CA LYS A 37 -18.48 -0.02 -2.91
C LYS A 37 -18.71 1.49 -3.06
N ARG A 38 -18.88 2.21 -1.95
CA ARG A 38 -19.06 3.67 -2.00
C ARG A 38 -17.81 4.38 -2.48
N THR A 39 -16.62 3.95 -2.03
CA THR A 39 -15.33 4.48 -2.50
C THR A 39 -15.22 4.35 -4.03
N LEU A 40 -15.50 3.17 -4.59
CA LEU A 40 -15.51 2.96 -6.04
C LEU A 40 -16.49 3.87 -6.77
N ALA A 41 -17.69 4.04 -6.19
CA ALA A 41 -18.71 4.92 -6.77
C ALA A 41 -18.22 6.39 -6.80
N VAL A 42 -17.64 6.88 -5.71
CA VAL A 42 -17.09 8.26 -5.64
C VAL A 42 -15.95 8.48 -6.63
N ILE A 43 -15.04 7.50 -6.78
CA ILE A 43 -13.96 7.54 -7.78
C ILE A 43 -14.55 7.76 -9.18
N ARG A 44 -15.59 7.01 -9.54
CA ARG A 44 -16.27 7.11 -10.83
C ARG A 44 -17.08 8.40 -11.00
N GLU A 45 -17.76 8.83 -9.95
CA GLU A 45 -18.52 10.09 -9.91
C GLU A 45 -17.63 11.31 -10.13
N VAL A 46 -16.45 11.33 -9.51
CA VAL A 46 -15.44 12.39 -9.68
C VAL A 46 -14.75 12.30 -11.03
N GLY A 47 -14.65 11.10 -11.62
CA GLY A 47 -13.99 10.88 -12.92
C GLY A 47 -12.47 10.96 -12.85
N ILE A 48 -11.87 10.68 -11.70
CA ILE A 48 -10.43 10.45 -11.63
C ILE A 48 -10.11 9.11 -12.31
N ALA A 49 -8.98 9.05 -13.03
CA ALA A 49 -8.54 7.81 -13.67
C ALA A 49 -8.31 6.73 -12.60
N GLU A 50 -9.00 5.58 -12.73
CA GLU A 50 -8.95 4.51 -11.73
C GLU A 50 -7.53 4.00 -11.50
N ASN A 51 -6.67 3.97 -12.54
CA ASN A 51 -5.25 3.58 -12.41
C ASN A 51 -4.40 4.53 -11.55
N LEU A 52 -4.90 5.72 -11.22
CA LEU A 52 -4.26 6.64 -10.27
C LEU A 52 -4.70 6.41 -8.82
N VAL A 53 -5.52 5.39 -8.54
CA VAL A 53 -6.06 5.17 -7.21
C VAL A 53 -5.67 3.80 -6.68
N ILE A 54 -5.06 3.77 -5.47
CA ILE A 54 -4.99 2.56 -4.65
C ILE A 54 -6.19 2.55 -3.71
N ILE A 55 -6.96 1.47 -3.70
CA ILE A 55 -7.95 1.19 -2.65
C ILE A 55 -7.27 0.32 -1.60
N ASP A 56 -7.01 0.89 -0.42
CA ASP A 56 -6.22 0.24 0.63
C ASP A 56 -7.08 -0.47 1.69
N HIS A 57 -6.44 -1.32 2.45
CA HIS A 57 -7.04 -2.19 3.48
C HIS A 57 -8.03 -3.23 2.93
N LEU A 58 -7.83 -3.65 1.70
CA LEU A 58 -8.61 -4.75 1.12
C LEU A 58 -8.35 -6.08 1.85
N ASN A 59 -9.32 -6.95 1.77
CA ASN A 59 -9.28 -8.31 2.31
C ASN A 59 -10.09 -9.25 1.40
N GLU A 60 -10.25 -10.50 1.81
CA GLU A 60 -10.95 -11.54 1.05
C GLU A 60 -12.39 -11.17 0.67
N LEU A 61 -13.06 -10.32 1.46
CA LEU A 61 -14.44 -9.90 1.21
C LEU A 61 -14.52 -8.70 0.27
N THR A 62 -13.49 -7.86 0.23
CA THR A 62 -13.52 -6.57 -0.47
C THR A 62 -12.67 -6.56 -1.74
N LEU A 63 -11.63 -7.39 -1.83
CA LEU A 63 -10.84 -7.53 -3.05
C LEU A 63 -11.70 -7.88 -4.28
N PRO A 64 -12.63 -8.84 -4.23
CA PRO A 64 -13.48 -9.16 -5.39
C PRO A 64 -14.29 -7.97 -5.93
N LEU A 65 -14.60 -6.98 -5.09
CA LEU A 65 -15.36 -5.79 -5.50
C LEU A 65 -14.54 -4.83 -6.37
N VAL A 66 -13.22 -4.94 -6.31
CA VAL A 66 -12.28 -4.02 -6.97
C VAL A 66 -11.70 -4.62 -8.25
N LEU A 67 -11.81 -5.93 -8.44
CA LEU A 67 -11.18 -6.65 -9.57
C LEU A 67 -11.62 -6.15 -10.95
N ASP A 68 -12.89 -5.75 -11.08
CA ASP A 68 -13.44 -5.23 -12.34
C ASP A 68 -13.12 -3.75 -12.58
N SER A 69 -12.35 -3.13 -11.71
CA SER A 69 -11.85 -1.76 -11.84
C SER A 69 -10.37 -1.74 -12.26
N ASP A 70 -9.91 -0.60 -12.75
CA ASP A 70 -8.50 -0.37 -13.04
C ASP A 70 -7.72 0.13 -11.79
N CYS A 71 -8.36 0.21 -10.63
CA CYS A 71 -7.73 0.60 -9.37
C CYS A 71 -6.68 -0.41 -8.91
N TRP A 72 -5.66 0.10 -8.22
CA TRP A 72 -4.67 -0.70 -7.51
C TRP A 72 -5.23 -1.24 -6.20
N ARG A 73 -4.77 -2.38 -5.76
CA ARG A 73 -5.29 -3.17 -4.66
C ARG A 73 -4.33 -3.17 -3.50
N GLY A 74 -4.60 -2.33 -2.48
CA GLY A 74 -3.75 -2.15 -1.31
C GLY A 74 -4.13 -3.10 -0.17
N HIS A 75 -3.11 -3.71 0.43
CA HIS A 75 -3.26 -4.65 1.53
C HIS A 75 -2.29 -4.30 2.66
N SER A 76 -2.84 -4.13 3.86
CA SER A 76 -2.02 -3.84 5.04
C SER A 76 -1.81 -5.08 5.89
N ILE A 77 -0.57 -5.44 6.08
CA ILE A 77 -0.19 -6.57 6.94
C ILE A 77 0.11 -6.06 8.34
N TYR A 78 -0.60 -6.62 9.32
CA TYR A 78 -0.55 -6.16 10.68
C TYR A 78 -0.60 -7.32 11.67
N PRO A 79 0.09 -7.29 12.81
CA PRO A 79 0.18 -8.46 13.70
C PRO A 79 -1.16 -8.96 14.21
N ASN A 80 -2.07 -8.06 14.58
CA ASN A 80 -3.25 -8.45 15.37
C ASN A 80 -4.60 -8.00 14.79
N THR A 81 -4.66 -7.13 13.80
CA THR A 81 -5.93 -6.45 13.47
C THR A 81 -6.34 -6.46 12.00
N LYS A 82 -5.43 -6.55 11.06
CA LYS A 82 -5.77 -6.46 9.63
C LYS A 82 -5.57 -7.82 8.93
N MET A 83 -4.48 -8.01 8.27
CA MET A 83 -4.19 -9.23 7.52
C MET A 83 -2.86 -9.83 7.96
N SER A 84 -2.78 -11.17 8.03
CA SER A 84 -1.51 -11.87 8.20
C SER A 84 -0.82 -12.10 6.85
N GLU A 85 0.48 -12.41 6.88
CA GLU A 85 1.26 -12.77 5.70
C GLU A 85 0.66 -13.98 4.97
N GLN A 86 0.18 -14.98 5.70
CA GLN A 86 -0.42 -16.20 5.15
C GLN A 86 -1.72 -15.91 4.40
N ARG A 87 -2.55 -15.00 4.93
CA ARG A 87 -3.77 -14.57 4.24
C ARG A 87 -3.44 -13.79 2.97
N MET A 88 -2.42 -12.93 3.01
CA MET A 88 -1.96 -12.23 1.81
C MET A 88 -1.45 -13.20 0.73
N VAL A 89 -0.66 -14.20 1.14
CA VAL A 89 -0.19 -15.26 0.24
C VAL A 89 -1.35 -15.99 -0.42
N ALA A 90 -2.39 -16.34 0.34
CA ALA A 90 -3.58 -17.00 -0.21
C ALA A 90 -4.31 -16.12 -1.24
N LEU A 91 -4.44 -14.82 -0.99
CA LEU A 91 -5.01 -13.90 -1.97
C LEU A 91 -4.17 -13.79 -3.25
N LEU A 92 -2.84 -13.76 -3.12
CA LEU A 92 -1.95 -13.74 -4.28
C LEU A 92 -2.00 -15.03 -5.10
N GLN A 93 -2.21 -16.19 -4.45
CA GLN A 93 -2.40 -17.47 -5.13
C GLN A 93 -3.72 -17.52 -5.89
N GLU A 94 -4.77 -16.93 -5.35
CA GLU A 94 -6.12 -16.93 -5.94
C GLU A 94 -6.28 -15.88 -7.04
N TYR A 95 -5.77 -14.65 -6.83
CA TYR A 95 -6.06 -13.49 -7.68
C TYR A 95 -4.84 -12.98 -8.47
N GLY A 96 -3.66 -13.57 -8.25
CA GLY A 96 -2.42 -13.11 -8.90
C GLY A 96 -1.81 -11.87 -8.24
N SER A 97 -0.75 -11.36 -8.86
CA SER A 97 0.07 -10.26 -8.33
C SER A 97 -0.15 -8.91 -9.05
N GLU A 98 -0.97 -8.88 -10.07
CA GLU A 98 -1.18 -7.68 -10.87
C GLU A 98 -1.83 -6.57 -10.05
N LYS A 99 -1.19 -5.38 -10.03
CA LYS A 99 -1.63 -4.21 -9.26
C LYS A 99 -1.85 -4.45 -7.75
N MET A 100 -1.32 -5.55 -7.21
CA MET A 100 -1.32 -5.81 -5.78
C MET A 100 -0.20 -5.04 -5.10
N VAL A 101 -0.52 -4.31 -4.04
CA VAL A 101 0.43 -3.56 -3.22
C VAL A 101 0.30 -3.99 -1.77
N VAL A 102 1.44 -4.24 -1.13
CA VAL A 102 1.51 -4.66 0.28
C VAL A 102 2.20 -3.57 1.08
N ASN A 103 1.59 -3.19 2.19
CA ASN A 103 2.17 -2.26 3.15
C ASN A 103 2.14 -2.82 4.58
N SER A 104 2.94 -2.23 5.46
CA SER A 104 2.87 -2.45 6.90
C SER A 104 2.35 -1.18 7.57
N ALA A 105 1.42 -1.34 8.50
CA ALA A 105 0.93 -0.22 9.29
C ALA A 105 1.68 -0.15 10.62
N ALA A 106 2.01 1.07 11.04
CA ALA A 106 2.68 1.36 12.31
C ALA A 106 1.99 2.52 13.05
N ASP A 107 0.70 2.70 12.79
CA ASP A 107 -0.07 3.85 13.22
C ASP A 107 -0.54 3.76 14.67
N TRP A 108 -0.91 2.57 15.13
CA TRP A 108 -1.36 2.40 16.51
C TRP A 108 -1.38 0.93 16.95
N GLY A 109 -1.16 0.72 18.24
CA GLY A 109 -1.05 -0.62 18.81
C GLY A 109 0.31 -1.28 18.54
N ILE A 110 0.37 -2.59 18.72
CA ILE A 110 1.58 -3.37 18.45
C ILE A 110 1.76 -3.46 16.93
N SER A 111 2.79 -2.82 16.40
CA SER A 111 3.17 -2.83 15.00
C SER A 111 4.45 -3.63 14.77
N ASP A 112 4.65 -4.06 13.53
CA ASP A 112 5.87 -4.74 13.10
C ASP A 112 6.30 -4.15 11.75
N PRO A 113 7.35 -3.31 11.70
CA PRO A 113 7.83 -2.69 10.47
C PRO A 113 8.39 -3.70 9.46
N LEU A 114 8.65 -4.94 9.89
CA LEU A 114 9.16 -6.00 9.04
C LEU A 114 8.06 -6.82 8.35
N LYS A 115 6.80 -6.43 8.45
CA LYS A 115 5.68 -7.18 7.85
C LYS A 115 5.77 -7.30 6.34
N VAL A 116 6.26 -6.28 5.64
CA VAL A 116 6.45 -6.36 4.18
C VAL A 116 7.53 -7.39 3.81
N PRO A 117 8.77 -7.32 4.33
CA PRO A 117 9.77 -8.37 4.02
C PRO A 117 9.36 -9.76 4.52
N LYS A 118 8.64 -9.88 5.64
CA LYS A 118 8.10 -11.16 6.12
C LYS A 118 7.03 -11.73 5.15
N THR A 119 6.24 -10.86 4.52
CA THR A 119 5.32 -11.29 3.46
C THR A 119 6.09 -11.85 2.26
N GLY A 120 7.18 -11.21 1.85
CA GLY A 120 8.06 -11.75 0.80
C GLY A 120 8.64 -13.12 1.15
N GLN A 121 9.08 -13.32 2.39
CA GLN A 121 9.54 -14.64 2.85
C GLN A 121 8.41 -15.68 2.82
N ALA A 122 7.21 -15.31 3.22
CA ALA A 122 6.04 -16.20 3.17
C ALA A 122 5.65 -16.55 1.72
N MET A 123 5.76 -15.60 0.79
CA MET A 123 5.55 -15.85 -0.65
C MET A 123 6.57 -16.86 -1.18
N LEU A 124 7.87 -16.68 -0.92
CA LEU A 124 8.92 -17.62 -1.33
C LEU A 124 8.66 -19.01 -0.75
N ALA A 125 8.34 -19.10 0.53
CA ALA A 125 8.00 -20.36 1.19
C ALA A 125 6.77 -21.06 0.59
N ALA A 126 5.84 -20.31 0.01
CA ALA A 126 4.65 -20.80 -0.68
C ALA A 126 4.89 -21.11 -2.18
N GLY A 127 6.12 -20.98 -2.67
CA GLY A 127 6.52 -21.35 -4.03
C GLY A 127 6.43 -20.23 -5.07
N PHE A 128 6.23 -18.99 -4.66
CA PHE A 128 6.37 -17.84 -5.57
C PHE A 128 7.83 -17.66 -5.98
N SER A 129 8.07 -17.24 -7.21
CA SER A 129 9.40 -16.87 -7.68
C SER A 129 9.85 -15.53 -7.08
N GLU A 130 11.16 -15.28 -7.03
CA GLU A 130 11.73 -14.00 -6.65
C GLU A 130 11.14 -12.85 -7.47
N ALA A 131 10.99 -13.02 -8.78
CA ALA A 131 10.38 -12.03 -9.66
C ALA A 131 8.93 -11.69 -9.27
N GLN A 132 8.13 -12.67 -8.82
CA GLN A 132 6.78 -12.41 -8.33
C GLN A 132 6.78 -11.64 -7.00
N VAL A 133 7.74 -11.96 -6.12
CA VAL A 133 7.92 -11.21 -4.86
C VAL A 133 8.33 -9.77 -5.16
N GLU A 134 9.31 -9.56 -6.04
CA GLU A 134 9.74 -8.22 -6.46
C GLU A 134 8.59 -7.45 -7.13
N GLN A 135 7.76 -8.12 -7.94
CA GLN A 135 6.61 -7.48 -8.56
C GLN A 135 5.67 -6.86 -7.52
N VAL A 136 5.31 -7.61 -6.48
CA VAL A 136 4.35 -7.16 -5.46
C VAL A 136 4.95 -6.14 -4.50
N LEU A 137 6.19 -6.38 -4.05
CA LEU A 137 6.79 -5.61 -2.95
C LEU A 137 7.60 -4.41 -3.42
N PHE A 138 7.99 -4.38 -4.70
CA PHE A 138 8.84 -3.33 -5.24
C PHE A 138 8.25 -2.71 -6.52
N HIS A 139 8.07 -3.48 -7.61
CA HIS A 139 7.69 -2.91 -8.89
C HIS A 139 6.31 -2.28 -8.87
N ASN A 140 5.31 -2.95 -8.33
CA ASN A 140 3.96 -2.42 -8.24
C ASN A 140 3.88 -1.07 -7.50
N PRO A 141 4.40 -0.93 -6.27
CA PRO A 141 4.39 0.37 -5.59
C PRO A 141 5.21 1.43 -6.31
N VAL A 142 6.38 1.08 -6.88
CA VAL A 142 7.20 2.03 -7.66
C VAL A 142 6.44 2.50 -8.90
N ASP A 143 5.82 1.59 -9.65
CA ASP A 143 5.04 1.93 -10.84
C ASP A 143 3.84 2.81 -10.50
N PHE A 144 3.17 2.53 -9.39
CA PHE A 144 2.06 3.37 -8.94
C PHE A 144 2.50 4.79 -8.60
N PHE A 145 3.47 4.94 -7.71
CA PHE A 145 3.89 6.27 -7.24
C PHE A 145 4.65 7.08 -8.30
N ALA A 146 5.32 6.41 -9.24
CA ALA A 146 6.00 7.08 -10.36
C ALA A 146 5.04 7.79 -11.33
N GLN A 147 3.75 7.46 -11.32
CA GLN A 147 2.74 8.15 -12.12
C GLN A 147 2.63 9.66 -11.76
N SER A 148 3.06 10.05 -10.56
CA SER A 148 3.15 11.46 -10.15
C SER A 148 4.17 12.28 -10.96
N GLY A 149 5.11 11.62 -11.65
CA GLY A 149 6.27 12.27 -12.29
C GLY A 149 7.32 12.80 -11.29
N GLN A 150 7.11 12.61 -9.98
CA GLN A 150 8.03 13.07 -8.92
C GLN A 150 9.00 11.96 -8.46
N LEU A 151 8.69 10.70 -8.74
CA LEU A 151 9.54 9.57 -8.42
C LEU A 151 10.33 9.13 -9.66
N ASP A 152 11.65 9.30 -9.61
CA ASP A 152 12.54 8.75 -10.62
C ASP A 152 12.78 7.25 -10.36
N LYS A 153 12.24 6.41 -11.24
CA LYS A 153 12.38 4.95 -11.14
C LYS A 153 13.84 4.48 -11.17
N GLN A 154 14.74 5.20 -11.86
CA GLN A 154 16.14 4.82 -11.94
C GLN A 154 16.85 5.03 -10.60
N LEU A 155 16.51 6.09 -9.87
CA LEU A 155 17.06 6.34 -8.54
C LEU A 155 16.60 5.28 -7.52
N VAL A 156 15.36 4.81 -7.64
CA VAL A 156 14.83 3.81 -6.72
C VAL A 156 15.40 2.41 -7.00
N SER A 157 15.64 2.08 -8.28
CA SER A 157 16.17 0.77 -8.67
C SER A 157 17.68 0.61 -8.45
N THR A 158 18.40 1.70 -8.16
CA THR A 158 19.83 1.65 -7.83
C THR A 158 20.01 1.74 -6.32
N PRO A 159 20.37 0.65 -5.63
CA PRO A 159 20.62 0.70 -4.19
C PRO A 159 21.71 1.73 -3.87
N LEU A 160 21.38 2.73 -3.07
CA LEU A 160 22.39 3.64 -2.54
C LEU A 160 23.27 2.87 -1.56
N PRO A 161 24.61 3.05 -1.61
CA PRO A 161 25.48 2.45 -0.61
C PRO A 161 25.10 3.00 0.77
N ILE A 162 24.62 2.11 1.63
CA ILE A 162 24.20 2.48 2.99
C ILE A 162 25.47 2.58 3.83
N ASP A 163 25.95 3.78 4.10
CA ASP A 163 26.97 4.01 5.14
C ASP A 163 26.31 3.94 6.52
N GLN A 164 26.31 2.75 7.11
CA GLN A 164 25.72 2.53 8.42
C GLN A 164 26.31 3.42 9.52
N ARG A 165 27.54 3.92 9.37
CA ARG A 165 28.18 4.82 10.33
C ARG A 165 27.56 6.21 10.33
N ARG A 166 27.00 6.66 9.19
CA ARG A 166 26.34 7.96 9.06
C ARG A 166 24.84 7.91 9.30
N GLN A 167 24.23 6.74 9.30
CA GLN A 167 22.78 6.59 9.49
C GLN A 167 22.26 7.12 10.82
N TRP A 168 23.14 7.22 11.80
CA TRP A 168 22.78 7.65 13.14
C TRP A 168 23.04 9.14 13.39
N GLN A 169 23.88 9.76 12.60
CA GLN A 169 24.08 11.20 12.64
C GLN A 169 22.83 11.87 12.04
N ASP A 170 22.35 12.90 12.70
CA ASP A 170 21.15 13.66 12.30
C ASP A 170 19.83 12.89 12.37
N ASN A 171 19.79 11.71 12.98
CA ASN A 171 18.53 11.00 13.19
C ASN A 171 17.75 11.65 14.36
N SER A 172 16.67 12.37 14.02
CA SER A 172 15.82 13.07 14.99
C SER A 172 15.19 12.16 16.05
N ALA A 173 14.97 10.88 15.72
CA ALA A 173 14.43 9.89 16.67
C ALA A 173 15.40 9.57 17.81
N LEU A 174 16.69 9.67 17.58
CA LEU A 174 17.74 9.44 18.58
C LEU A 174 18.05 10.69 19.42
N ARG A 175 17.55 11.87 19.07
CA ARG A 175 17.76 13.14 19.78
C ARG A 175 19.23 13.41 20.13
N GLY A 176 20.13 13.10 19.22
CA GLY A 176 21.57 13.26 19.40
C GLY A 176 22.26 12.17 20.27
N GLN A 177 21.57 11.08 20.58
CA GLN A 177 22.17 9.93 21.25
C GLN A 177 22.67 8.92 20.22
N GLU A 178 23.85 8.32 20.48
CA GLU A 178 24.32 7.21 19.68
C GLU A 178 23.59 5.91 20.06
N PRO A 179 23.16 5.09 19.08
CA PRO A 179 22.52 3.82 19.38
C PRO A 179 23.56 2.86 19.97
N VAL A 180 23.23 2.25 21.09
CA VAL A 180 24.01 1.14 21.66
C VAL A 180 23.58 -0.13 20.98
N VAL A 181 24.35 -0.60 20.00
CA VAL A 181 24.13 -1.91 19.37
C VAL A 181 24.83 -2.95 20.26
N LYS A 182 24.03 -3.85 20.87
CA LYS A 182 24.53 -5.02 21.59
C LYS A 182 24.64 -6.21 20.67
#